data_739430ff21f718508fe24c3ef3f995ff
#
_entry.id   739430ff21f718508fe24c3ef3f995ff
#
_cell.length_a   1.000
_cell.length_b   1.000
_cell.length_c   1.000
_cell.angle_alpha   90.00
_cell.angle_beta   90.00
_cell.angle_gamma   90.00
#
_symmetry.space_group_name_H-M   'P 1'
#
loop_
_entity.id
_entity.type
_entity.pdbx_description
1 polymer ?
#
loop_
_entity_poly.entity_id
_entity_poly.type
_entity_poly.pdbx_seq_one_letter_code
_entity_poly.pdbx_strand_id
1 'polypeptide(L)'
;MREGALGVGSSLIYTPANFAETDELIALVGAATEYNGRYISHLRSEANKLEEAVLELIKISSITGAPAEIYHLKAAGKKNWYKLENVFNLIETAKASGLRISANMYTYAAAATGLDATMPPWSQEGGHDEWVKRLKSKKNRDLLSEEMLNADSDWENFFMQAGPEGILLTGFKNPDLKKYIGKTLSEVSNLRGTSPQITAMDLVIEDNSRFDAVFFLMSEENVLKQIKKPWISFGSDAGAIANEGVFIEKGAHPRAYGNFARVLGKYSRDEKAISLTEAIRRMTSLPASNAGIYDRGQLKKDYYADIVVFDPEEIADRATFEKPHQYAVGVEHVFVNGIQVLNHGKHTGALPGMVVRGPGWSGWDTE
;
A
#
# COMPACT_ATOMS: atom_id res chain seq x y z
N MET A 1 -17.30 -11.61 10.49
CA MET A 1 -17.61 -10.52 11.44
C MET A 1 -17.69 -11.04 12.88
N ARG A 2 -18.44 -12.09 13.20
CA ARG A 2 -18.59 -12.63 14.58
C ARG A 2 -17.26 -13.08 15.21
N GLU A 3 -16.30 -13.52 14.42
CA GLU A 3 -14.96 -13.91 14.86
C GLU A 3 -14.02 -12.71 15.10
N GLY A 4 -14.50 -11.48 14.90
CA GLY A 4 -13.78 -10.26 15.19
C GLY A 4 -13.13 -9.59 13.98
N ALA A 5 -13.58 -9.88 12.75
CA ALA A 5 -13.15 -9.11 11.59
C ALA A 5 -13.61 -7.65 11.68
N LEU A 6 -12.79 -6.71 11.21
CA LEU A 6 -13.11 -5.27 11.18
C LEU A 6 -14.07 -4.92 10.03
N GLY A 7 -14.08 -5.70 8.96
CA GLY A 7 -14.87 -5.45 7.77
C GLY A 7 -14.42 -6.28 6.57
N VAL A 8 -14.72 -5.80 5.37
CA VAL A 8 -14.31 -6.39 4.09
C VAL A 8 -13.17 -5.58 3.51
N GLY A 9 -12.11 -6.26 3.06
CA GLY A 9 -11.00 -5.68 2.31
C GLY A 9 -10.94 -6.27 0.90
N SER A 10 -10.60 -5.44 -0.10
CA SER A 10 -10.37 -5.88 -1.47
C SER A 10 -9.14 -5.25 -2.09
N SER A 11 -8.59 -5.88 -3.15
CA SER A 11 -7.46 -5.39 -3.93
C SER A 11 -7.74 -5.63 -5.41
N LEU A 12 -8.46 -4.69 -6.03
CA LEU A 12 -9.19 -4.91 -7.28
C LEU A 12 -8.36 -4.80 -8.56
N ILE A 13 -7.05 -4.55 -8.47
CA ILE A 13 -6.16 -4.63 -9.64
C ILE A 13 -5.54 -6.04 -9.80
N TYR A 14 -5.56 -6.87 -8.75
CA TYR A 14 -4.88 -8.16 -8.75
C TYR A 14 -5.83 -9.31 -9.06
N THR A 15 -5.34 -10.30 -9.80
CA THR A 15 -6.03 -11.56 -10.04
C THR A 15 -6.05 -12.41 -8.75
N PRO A 16 -7.21 -12.98 -8.32
CA PRO A 16 -8.49 -13.01 -9.03
C PRO A 16 -9.48 -11.87 -8.70
N ALA A 17 -9.16 -10.96 -7.77
CA ALA A 17 -10.08 -9.94 -7.25
C ALA A 17 -10.52 -8.93 -8.34
N ASN A 18 -9.72 -8.75 -9.40
CA ASN A 18 -10.05 -7.90 -10.53
C ASN A 18 -11.28 -8.37 -11.32
N PHE A 19 -11.68 -9.63 -11.21
CA PHE A 19 -12.87 -10.20 -11.84
C PHE A 19 -14.15 -9.99 -11.01
N ALA A 20 -14.03 -9.56 -9.73
CA ALA A 20 -15.21 -9.29 -8.92
C ALA A 20 -15.98 -8.09 -9.44
N GLU A 21 -17.30 -8.28 -9.65
CA GLU A 21 -18.20 -7.22 -10.09
C GLU A 21 -18.61 -6.32 -8.91
N THR A 22 -19.01 -5.08 -9.19
CA THR A 22 -19.44 -4.13 -8.15
C THR A 22 -20.60 -4.67 -7.30
N ASP A 23 -21.55 -5.40 -7.90
CA ASP A 23 -22.70 -5.95 -7.18
C ASP A 23 -22.31 -7.08 -6.22
N GLU A 24 -21.27 -7.86 -6.55
CA GLU A 24 -20.67 -8.83 -5.63
C GLU A 24 -20.06 -8.13 -4.41
N LEU A 25 -19.31 -7.06 -4.64
CA LEU A 25 -18.72 -6.24 -3.56
C LEU A 25 -19.80 -5.62 -2.67
N ILE A 26 -20.91 -5.13 -3.26
CA ILE A 26 -22.05 -4.59 -2.52
C ILE A 26 -22.66 -5.68 -1.61
N ALA A 27 -22.83 -6.90 -2.12
CA ALA A 27 -23.39 -8.02 -1.34
C ALA A 27 -22.48 -8.38 -0.15
N LEU A 28 -21.16 -8.50 -0.38
CA LEU A 28 -20.17 -8.81 0.66
C LEU A 28 -20.11 -7.72 1.73
N VAL A 29 -20.02 -6.45 1.31
CA VAL A 29 -19.96 -5.30 2.23
C VAL A 29 -21.29 -5.14 2.98
N GLY A 30 -22.44 -5.38 2.32
CA GLY A 30 -23.75 -5.38 2.95
C GLY A 30 -23.85 -6.36 4.11
N ALA A 31 -23.36 -7.59 3.92
CA ALA A 31 -23.31 -8.61 4.98
C ALA A 31 -22.41 -8.18 6.17
N ALA A 32 -21.32 -7.45 5.91
CA ALA A 32 -20.47 -6.93 6.98
C ALA A 32 -21.12 -5.77 7.74
N THR A 33 -21.96 -4.96 7.07
CA THR A 33 -22.63 -3.81 7.67
C THR A 33 -23.63 -4.21 8.76
N GLU A 34 -24.24 -5.40 8.68
CA GLU A 34 -25.09 -5.96 9.74
C GLU A 34 -24.37 -6.04 11.10
N TYR A 35 -23.06 -6.08 11.09
CA TYR A 35 -22.17 -6.12 12.26
C TYR A 35 -21.39 -4.82 12.45
N ASN A 36 -21.84 -3.71 11.87
CA ASN A 36 -21.12 -2.42 11.84
C ASN A 36 -19.72 -2.51 11.22
N GLY A 37 -19.49 -3.44 10.31
CA GLY A 37 -18.26 -3.59 9.55
C GLY A 37 -18.06 -2.46 8.56
N ARG A 38 -16.86 -2.36 8.04
CA ARG A 38 -16.43 -1.34 7.08
C ARG A 38 -15.89 -1.96 5.81
N TYR A 39 -15.70 -1.14 4.80
CA TYR A 39 -15.05 -1.53 3.55
C TYR A 39 -13.71 -0.81 3.41
N ILE A 40 -12.67 -1.51 2.96
CA ILE A 40 -11.39 -0.90 2.59
C ILE A 40 -10.90 -1.52 1.29
N SER A 41 -10.41 -0.69 0.36
CA SER A 41 -10.04 -1.16 -0.96
C SER A 41 -8.75 -0.55 -1.49
N HIS A 42 -7.84 -1.40 -1.99
CA HIS A 42 -7.01 -1.03 -3.12
C HIS A 42 -7.94 -0.89 -4.32
N LEU A 43 -8.05 0.29 -4.88
CA LEU A 43 -9.00 0.62 -5.93
C LEU A 43 -8.82 -0.25 -7.19
N ARG A 44 -9.85 -0.37 -8.01
CA ARG A 44 -9.82 -1.09 -9.30
C ARG A 44 -8.86 -0.46 -10.31
N SER A 45 -8.62 0.84 -10.21
CA SER A 45 -7.59 1.55 -10.93
C SER A 45 -7.08 2.73 -10.11
N GLU A 46 -5.78 2.93 -10.12
CA GLU A 46 -5.10 4.09 -9.56
C GLU A 46 -4.57 5.03 -10.65
N ALA A 47 -4.82 4.71 -11.93
CA ALA A 47 -4.31 5.41 -13.10
C ALA A 47 -5.42 5.85 -14.08
N ASN A 48 -5.57 5.16 -15.21
CA ASN A 48 -6.44 5.62 -16.30
C ASN A 48 -7.91 5.74 -15.90
N LYS A 49 -8.41 4.86 -15.02
CA LYS A 49 -9.78 4.82 -14.52
C LYS A 49 -9.87 5.14 -13.02
N LEU A 50 -8.96 6.00 -12.50
CA LEU A 50 -8.91 6.36 -11.07
C LEU A 50 -10.22 6.97 -10.57
N GLU A 51 -10.81 7.90 -11.34
CA GLU A 51 -12.02 8.61 -10.95
C GLU A 51 -13.22 7.65 -10.90
N GLU A 52 -13.34 6.74 -11.88
CA GLU A 52 -14.36 5.71 -11.92
C GLU A 52 -14.21 4.71 -10.77
N ALA A 53 -12.99 4.35 -10.41
CA ALA A 53 -12.72 3.44 -9.30
C ALA A 53 -13.04 4.09 -7.93
N VAL A 54 -12.84 5.39 -7.77
CA VAL A 54 -13.29 6.14 -6.60
C VAL A 54 -14.81 6.20 -6.53
N LEU A 55 -15.48 6.43 -7.67
CA LEU A 55 -16.94 6.41 -7.74
C LEU A 55 -17.53 5.03 -7.43
N GLU A 56 -16.87 3.93 -7.82
CA GLU A 56 -17.25 2.56 -7.44
C GLU A 56 -17.24 2.38 -5.92
N LEU A 57 -16.16 2.80 -5.24
CA LEU A 57 -16.09 2.73 -3.77
C LEU A 57 -17.16 3.60 -3.10
N ILE A 58 -17.40 4.82 -3.59
CA ILE A 58 -18.46 5.70 -3.10
C ILE A 58 -19.85 5.07 -3.31
N LYS A 59 -20.11 4.45 -4.46
CA LYS A 59 -21.35 3.71 -4.76
C LYS A 59 -21.58 2.56 -3.77
N ILE A 60 -20.54 1.75 -3.52
CA ILE A 60 -20.60 0.63 -2.55
C ILE A 60 -20.97 1.16 -1.17
N SER A 61 -20.27 2.22 -0.69
CA SER A 61 -20.55 2.84 0.59
C SER A 61 -21.97 3.44 0.66
N SER A 62 -22.43 4.09 -0.40
CA SER A 62 -23.76 4.69 -0.46
C SER A 62 -24.88 3.67 -0.39
N ILE A 63 -24.75 2.53 -1.07
CA ILE A 63 -25.77 1.47 -1.10
C ILE A 63 -25.80 0.70 0.21
N THR A 64 -24.63 0.38 0.77
CA THR A 64 -24.54 -0.49 1.95
C THR A 64 -24.59 0.28 3.28
N GLY A 65 -24.35 1.60 3.26
CA GLY A 65 -24.20 2.41 4.47
C GLY A 65 -22.86 2.19 5.21
N ALA A 66 -21.97 1.35 4.69
CA ALA A 66 -20.68 1.06 5.30
C ALA A 66 -19.74 2.27 5.23
N PRO A 67 -18.95 2.55 6.29
CA PRO A 67 -17.78 3.40 6.15
C PRO A 67 -16.83 2.77 5.14
N ALA A 68 -16.26 3.58 4.24
CA ALA A 68 -15.31 3.08 3.24
C ALA A 68 -13.99 3.86 3.28
N GLU A 69 -12.87 3.15 3.13
CA GLU A 69 -11.54 3.73 3.09
C GLU A 69 -10.80 3.31 1.82
N ILE A 70 -10.17 4.28 1.17
CA ILE A 70 -9.25 4.03 0.06
C ILE A 70 -7.88 3.72 0.63
N TYR A 71 -7.34 2.52 0.37
CA TYR A 71 -5.96 2.20 0.64
C TYR A 71 -5.03 3.10 -0.16
N HIS A 72 -3.94 3.58 0.48
CA HIS A 72 -2.79 4.22 -0.14
C HIS A 72 -3.13 5.06 -1.39
N LEU A 73 -4.12 5.96 -1.26
CA LEU A 73 -4.60 6.82 -2.34
C LEU A 73 -3.43 7.43 -3.14
N LYS A 74 -3.44 7.25 -4.44
CA LYS A 74 -2.48 7.85 -5.37
C LYS A 74 -3.09 8.03 -6.76
N ALA A 75 -2.51 8.94 -7.54
CA ALA A 75 -2.71 9.01 -8.98
C ALA A 75 -1.43 8.47 -9.66
N ALA A 76 -1.54 7.31 -10.29
CA ALA A 76 -0.42 6.57 -10.84
C ALA A 76 -0.17 6.89 -12.32
N GLY A 77 1.12 7.05 -12.67
CA GLY A 77 1.53 7.41 -14.01
C GLY A 77 1.39 8.91 -14.30
N LYS A 78 2.42 9.51 -14.90
CA LYS A 78 2.53 10.97 -15.09
C LYS A 78 1.30 11.57 -15.80
N LYS A 79 0.73 10.86 -16.76
CA LYS A 79 -0.45 11.32 -17.50
C LYS A 79 -1.73 11.43 -16.66
N ASN A 80 -1.76 10.84 -15.46
CA ASN A 80 -2.91 10.79 -14.56
C ASN A 80 -2.75 11.69 -13.33
N TRP A 81 -1.58 12.28 -13.07
CA TRP A 81 -1.32 13.03 -11.84
C TRP A 81 -2.32 14.17 -11.60
N TYR A 82 -2.83 14.80 -12.67
CA TYR A 82 -3.82 15.88 -12.59
C TYR A 82 -5.17 15.42 -12.02
N LYS A 83 -5.51 14.13 -12.10
CA LYS A 83 -6.79 13.59 -11.63
C LYS A 83 -6.96 13.66 -10.12
N LEU A 84 -5.86 13.79 -9.36
CA LEU A 84 -5.92 13.80 -7.91
C LEU A 84 -6.82 14.91 -7.35
N GLU A 85 -6.85 16.08 -7.98
CA GLU A 85 -7.74 17.18 -7.56
C GLU A 85 -9.23 16.82 -7.75
N ASN A 86 -9.58 16.18 -8.86
CA ASN A 86 -10.94 15.70 -9.10
C ASN A 86 -11.32 14.62 -8.08
N VAL A 87 -10.40 13.72 -7.75
CA VAL A 87 -10.60 12.68 -6.72
C VAL A 87 -10.87 13.31 -5.36
N PHE A 88 -10.15 14.35 -4.97
CA PHE A 88 -10.43 15.08 -3.73
C PHE A 88 -11.85 15.64 -3.73
N ASN A 89 -12.27 16.28 -4.83
CA ASN A 89 -13.61 16.84 -4.97
C ASN A 89 -14.70 15.76 -4.88
N LEU A 90 -14.52 14.60 -5.51
CA LEU A 90 -15.45 13.47 -5.42
C LEU A 90 -15.61 12.99 -3.97
N ILE A 91 -14.49 12.78 -3.27
CA ILE A 91 -14.49 12.31 -1.89
C ILE A 91 -15.10 13.37 -0.96
N GLU A 92 -14.71 14.64 -1.08
CA GLU A 92 -15.22 15.73 -0.24
C GLU A 92 -16.72 15.96 -0.47
N THR A 93 -17.20 15.84 -1.70
CA THR A 93 -18.63 15.87 -2.03
C THR A 93 -19.40 14.71 -1.39
N ALA A 94 -18.88 13.49 -1.48
CA ALA A 94 -19.47 12.33 -0.84
C ALA A 94 -19.52 12.49 0.69
N LYS A 95 -18.45 13.02 1.31
CA LYS A 95 -18.44 13.35 2.74
C LYS A 95 -19.46 14.42 3.12
N ALA A 96 -19.61 15.46 2.32
CA ALA A 96 -20.60 16.53 2.54
C ALA A 96 -22.05 16.01 2.43
N SER A 97 -22.29 14.96 1.65
CA SER A 97 -23.59 14.27 1.59
C SER A 97 -23.84 13.30 2.75
N GLY A 98 -22.91 13.18 3.71
CA GLY A 98 -23.06 12.36 4.90
C GLY A 98 -22.40 10.97 4.81
N LEU A 99 -21.76 10.62 3.69
CA LEU A 99 -21.03 9.36 3.59
C LEU A 99 -19.71 9.39 4.38
N ARG A 100 -19.39 8.27 4.99
CA ARG A 100 -18.16 8.11 5.78
C ARG A 100 -17.03 7.57 4.90
N ILE A 101 -16.48 8.43 4.03
CA ILE A 101 -15.36 8.09 3.14
C ILE A 101 -14.06 8.64 3.74
N SER A 102 -13.03 7.80 3.77
CA SER A 102 -11.66 8.15 4.17
C SER A 102 -10.64 7.59 3.20
N ALA A 103 -9.39 7.96 3.37
CA ALA A 103 -8.26 7.38 2.66
C ALA A 103 -7.03 7.36 3.57
N ASN A 104 -6.06 6.51 3.23
CA ASN A 104 -4.72 6.61 3.78
C ASN A 104 -3.69 6.81 2.67
N MET A 105 -2.47 7.16 3.05
CA MET A 105 -1.35 7.40 2.15
C MET A 105 -0.02 7.03 2.80
N TYR A 106 0.98 6.74 2.00
CA TYR A 106 2.40 6.78 2.40
C TYR A 106 3.11 7.96 1.71
N THR A 107 4.30 8.31 2.19
CA THR A 107 4.97 9.58 1.87
C THR A 107 6.15 9.45 0.90
N TYR A 108 6.05 8.54 -0.06
CA TYR A 108 7.06 8.32 -1.10
C TYR A 108 6.40 8.38 -2.49
N ALA A 109 7.14 8.87 -3.48
CA ALA A 109 6.65 9.03 -4.84
C ALA A 109 6.80 7.75 -5.70
N ALA A 110 6.88 6.58 -5.05
CA ALA A 110 6.96 5.28 -5.71
C ALA A 110 6.04 4.27 -5.02
N ALA A 111 5.51 3.33 -5.76
CA ALA A 111 4.78 2.16 -5.26
C ALA A 111 5.68 0.93 -5.21
N ALA A 112 5.24 -0.13 -4.52
CA ALA A 112 5.90 -1.44 -4.56
C ALA A 112 4.85 -2.55 -4.61
N THR A 113 5.05 -3.47 -5.55
CA THR A 113 4.24 -4.68 -5.70
C THR A 113 5.03 -5.70 -6.53
N GLY A 114 4.41 -6.83 -6.87
CA GLY A 114 5.04 -7.82 -7.73
C GLY A 114 5.19 -7.36 -9.17
N LEU A 115 6.19 -7.91 -9.88
CA LEU A 115 6.42 -7.61 -11.29
C LEU A 115 5.25 -8.04 -12.20
N ASP A 116 4.38 -8.92 -11.72
CA ASP A 116 3.13 -9.32 -12.38
C ASP A 116 2.24 -8.12 -12.74
N ALA A 117 2.30 -7.02 -11.98
CA ALA A 117 1.58 -5.78 -12.29
C ALA A 117 2.02 -5.09 -13.60
N THR A 118 3.10 -5.57 -14.23
CA THR A 118 3.53 -5.13 -15.58
C THR A 118 2.85 -5.88 -16.71
N MET A 119 2.04 -6.90 -16.43
CA MET A 119 1.44 -7.80 -17.42
C MET A 119 -0.08 -7.84 -17.29
N PRO A 120 -0.82 -8.00 -18.40
CA PRO A 120 -2.27 -8.01 -18.36
C PRO A 120 -2.83 -9.17 -17.53
N PRO A 121 -3.94 -8.96 -16.78
CA PRO A 121 -4.51 -9.94 -15.85
C PRO A 121 -4.84 -11.31 -16.46
N TRP A 122 -5.31 -11.34 -17.73
CA TRP A 122 -5.64 -12.61 -18.41
C TRP A 122 -4.44 -13.58 -18.45
N SER A 123 -3.21 -13.02 -18.49
CA SER A 123 -2.00 -13.85 -18.54
C SER A 123 -1.84 -14.68 -17.26
N GLN A 124 -2.40 -14.24 -16.14
CA GLN A 124 -2.27 -14.83 -14.82
C GLN A 124 -3.47 -15.72 -14.42
N GLU A 125 -4.50 -15.84 -15.26
CA GLU A 125 -5.64 -16.71 -15.02
C GLU A 125 -5.21 -18.16 -14.78
N GLY A 126 -5.80 -18.81 -13.78
CA GLY A 126 -5.46 -20.18 -13.38
C GLY A 126 -4.24 -20.29 -12.47
N GLY A 127 -3.67 -19.15 -12.03
CA GLY A 127 -2.57 -19.09 -11.06
C GLY A 127 -1.17 -19.15 -11.67
N HIS A 128 -0.18 -19.25 -10.78
CA HIS A 128 1.23 -19.08 -11.13
C HIS A 128 1.73 -20.03 -12.22
N ASP A 129 1.41 -21.32 -12.11
CA ASP A 129 1.91 -22.33 -13.06
C ASP A 129 1.36 -22.11 -14.48
N GLU A 130 0.08 -21.72 -14.59
CA GLU A 130 -0.53 -21.39 -15.89
C GLU A 130 0.04 -20.07 -16.45
N TRP A 131 0.34 -19.11 -15.59
CA TRP A 131 1.04 -17.89 -15.99
C TRP A 131 2.41 -18.22 -16.61
N VAL A 132 3.25 -18.98 -15.90
CA VAL A 132 4.58 -19.39 -16.42
C VAL A 132 4.47 -20.18 -17.72
N LYS A 133 3.45 -21.04 -17.89
CA LYS A 133 3.20 -21.72 -19.18
C LYS A 133 2.90 -20.74 -20.32
N ARG A 134 2.03 -19.73 -20.05
CA ARG A 134 1.73 -18.69 -21.04
C ARG A 134 2.96 -17.87 -21.40
N LEU A 135 3.79 -17.50 -20.42
CA LEU A 135 5.03 -16.76 -20.67
C LEU A 135 6.07 -17.52 -21.50
N LYS A 136 6.02 -18.85 -21.53
CA LYS A 136 6.87 -19.70 -22.38
C LYS A 136 6.37 -19.83 -23.82
N SER A 137 5.11 -19.50 -24.08
CA SER A 137 4.51 -19.60 -25.42
C SER A 137 4.90 -18.39 -26.29
N LYS A 138 5.56 -18.62 -27.44
CA LYS A 138 5.94 -17.53 -28.35
C LYS A 138 4.75 -16.64 -28.73
N LYS A 139 3.61 -17.25 -29.10
CA LYS A 139 2.40 -16.52 -29.48
C LYS A 139 1.94 -15.57 -28.37
N ASN A 140 1.94 -16.06 -27.11
CA ASN A 140 1.51 -15.24 -25.98
C ASN A 140 2.54 -14.13 -25.66
N ARG A 141 3.84 -14.41 -25.83
CA ARG A 141 4.89 -13.40 -25.62
C ARG A 141 4.77 -12.24 -26.59
N ASP A 142 4.47 -12.52 -27.85
CA ASP A 142 4.27 -11.50 -28.87
C ASP A 142 3.06 -10.61 -28.50
N LEU A 143 1.92 -11.22 -28.13
CA LEU A 143 0.72 -10.52 -27.68
C LEU A 143 0.95 -9.72 -26.39
N LEU A 144 1.58 -10.33 -25.38
CA LEU A 144 1.91 -9.67 -24.12
C LEU A 144 2.83 -8.45 -24.35
N SER A 145 3.83 -8.58 -25.23
CA SER A 145 4.73 -7.48 -25.52
C SER A 145 4.01 -6.29 -26.15
N GLU A 146 3.00 -6.54 -26.99
CA GLU A 146 2.15 -5.50 -27.56
C GLU A 146 1.24 -4.86 -26.51
N GLU A 147 0.54 -5.67 -25.71
CA GLU A 147 -0.37 -5.16 -24.69
C GLU A 147 0.35 -4.39 -23.57
N MET A 148 1.55 -4.82 -23.17
CA MET A 148 2.39 -4.09 -22.20
C MET A 148 2.75 -2.68 -22.67
N LEU A 149 2.80 -2.43 -23.99
CA LEU A 149 3.06 -1.11 -24.57
C LEU A 149 1.79 -0.28 -24.82
N ASN A 150 0.61 -0.84 -24.55
CA ASN A 150 -0.62 -0.11 -24.77
C ASN A 150 -0.87 0.91 -23.64
N ALA A 151 -0.77 2.19 -23.98
CA ALA A 151 -1.00 3.28 -23.02
C ALA A 151 -2.48 3.46 -22.61
N ASP A 152 -3.41 2.96 -23.41
CA ASP A 152 -4.86 3.06 -23.20
C ASP A 152 -5.48 1.72 -22.77
N SER A 153 -4.67 0.89 -22.11
CA SER A 153 -5.11 -0.40 -21.57
C SER A 153 -6.28 -0.25 -20.59
N ASP A 154 -7.18 -1.23 -20.61
CA ASP A 154 -8.31 -1.33 -19.66
C ASP A 154 -7.92 -1.85 -18.28
N TRP A 155 -6.66 -2.30 -18.12
CA TRP A 155 -6.08 -2.81 -16.89
C TRP A 155 -4.97 -1.88 -16.39
N GLU A 156 -4.56 -2.06 -15.14
CA GLU A 156 -3.55 -1.26 -14.44
C GLU A 156 -2.15 -1.60 -14.95
N ASN A 157 -1.70 -0.90 -16.00
CA ASN A 157 -0.46 -1.18 -16.71
C ASN A 157 0.74 -0.46 -16.10
N PHE A 158 1.34 -1.05 -15.05
CA PHE A 158 2.51 -0.47 -14.38
C PHE A 158 3.75 -0.40 -15.28
N PHE A 159 3.82 -1.24 -16.31
CA PHE A 159 4.90 -1.14 -17.29
C PHE A 159 4.88 0.22 -18.03
N MET A 160 3.71 0.66 -18.46
CA MET A 160 3.56 1.94 -19.14
C MET A 160 3.59 3.14 -18.18
N GLN A 161 3.09 2.95 -16.96
CA GLN A 161 3.01 4.04 -15.97
C GLN A 161 4.37 4.45 -15.42
N ALA A 162 5.25 3.49 -15.14
CA ALA A 162 6.58 3.72 -14.61
C ALA A 162 7.65 3.82 -15.72
N GLY A 163 7.44 3.12 -16.84
CA GLY A 163 8.49 2.86 -17.82
C GLY A 163 9.57 1.90 -17.29
N PRO A 164 10.32 1.21 -18.17
CA PRO A 164 11.34 0.26 -17.73
C PRO A 164 12.48 0.90 -16.91
N GLU A 165 12.74 2.18 -17.07
CA GLU A 165 13.68 2.98 -16.26
C GLU A 165 13.15 3.24 -14.84
N GLY A 166 11.84 3.27 -14.68
CA GLY A 166 11.15 3.49 -13.39
C GLY A 166 10.75 2.21 -12.69
N ILE A 167 11.18 1.04 -13.12
CA ILE A 167 10.91 -0.25 -12.50
C ILE A 167 12.20 -0.78 -11.87
N LEU A 168 12.33 -0.65 -10.54
CA LEU A 168 13.50 -1.09 -9.76
C LEU A 168 13.24 -2.49 -9.21
N LEU A 169 14.10 -3.45 -9.54
CA LEU A 169 14.00 -4.84 -9.12
C LEU A 169 14.53 -5.00 -7.68
N THR A 170 13.70 -5.51 -6.76
CA THR A 170 14.03 -5.51 -5.33
C THR A 170 14.16 -6.89 -4.71
N GLY A 171 13.69 -7.96 -5.34
CA GLY A 171 13.81 -9.27 -4.74
C GLY A 171 13.71 -10.38 -5.75
N PHE A 172 14.52 -11.43 -5.54
CA PHE A 172 14.48 -12.66 -6.31
C PHE A 172 14.57 -13.85 -5.38
N LYS A 173 13.82 -14.90 -5.71
CA LYS A 173 13.91 -16.22 -5.06
C LYS A 173 15.13 -16.99 -5.58
N ASN A 174 15.39 -16.89 -6.91
CA ASN A 174 16.50 -17.54 -7.58
C ASN A 174 17.83 -16.83 -7.24
N PRO A 175 18.82 -17.53 -6.62
CA PRO A 175 20.11 -16.92 -6.25
C PRO A 175 20.86 -16.29 -7.45
N ASP A 176 20.75 -16.89 -8.65
CA ASP A 176 21.47 -16.44 -9.84
C ASP A 176 20.96 -15.08 -10.37
N LEU A 177 19.74 -14.69 -9.96
CA LEU A 177 19.12 -13.43 -10.31
C LEU A 177 19.37 -12.32 -9.28
N LYS A 178 19.84 -12.64 -8.06
CA LYS A 178 20.11 -11.64 -6.99
C LYS A 178 21.10 -10.55 -7.41
N LYS A 179 21.95 -10.80 -8.41
CA LYS A 179 22.85 -9.80 -9.02
C LYS A 179 22.11 -8.63 -9.68
N TYR A 180 20.82 -8.77 -9.94
CA TYR A 180 19.97 -7.71 -10.50
C TYR A 180 19.21 -6.89 -9.46
N ILE A 181 19.28 -7.25 -8.17
CA ILE A 181 18.68 -6.45 -7.10
C ILE A 181 19.31 -5.04 -7.11
N GLY A 182 18.46 -4.01 -7.05
CA GLY A 182 18.87 -2.60 -7.12
C GLY A 182 19.14 -2.08 -8.52
N LYS A 183 18.90 -2.88 -9.58
CA LYS A 183 18.93 -2.43 -10.98
C LYS A 183 17.52 -2.19 -11.50
N THR A 184 17.41 -1.25 -12.45
CA THR A 184 16.15 -1.06 -13.18
C THR A 184 15.93 -2.17 -14.21
N LEU A 185 14.68 -2.35 -14.61
CA LEU A 185 14.33 -3.30 -15.69
C LEU A 185 15.04 -2.93 -17.00
N SER A 186 15.19 -1.64 -17.29
CA SER A 186 15.94 -1.11 -18.44
C SER A 186 17.41 -1.52 -18.41
N GLU A 187 18.08 -1.34 -17.27
CA GLU A 187 19.48 -1.76 -17.09
C GLU A 187 19.66 -3.26 -17.32
N VAL A 188 18.75 -4.09 -16.76
CA VAL A 188 18.81 -5.55 -16.93
C VAL A 188 18.53 -5.96 -18.37
N SER A 189 17.60 -5.28 -19.05
CA SER A 189 17.31 -5.50 -20.47
C SER A 189 18.54 -5.25 -21.35
N ASN A 190 19.24 -4.15 -21.10
CA ASN A 190 20.48 -3.81 -21.79
C ASN A 190 21.59 -4.86 -21.54
N LEU A 191 21.74 -5.33 -20.28
CA LEU A 191 22.70 -6.38 -19.95
C LEU A 191 22.39 -7.72 -20.63
N ARG A 192 21.10 -8.01 -20.87
CA ARG A 192 20.65 -9.26 -21.51
C ARG A 192 20.55 -9.15 -23.05
N GLY A 193 20.58 -7.93 -23.59
CA GLY A 193 20.38 -7.70 -25.03
C GLY A 193 18.97 -8.05 -25.50
N THR A 194 17.95 -7.91 -24.62
CA THR A 194 16.55 -8.21 -24.92
C THR A 194 15.68 -6.98 -24.64
N SER A 195 14.47 -6.93 -25.23
CA SER A 195 13.54 -5.83 -24.90
C SER A 195 13.10 -5.91 -23.43
N PRO A 196 12.69 -4.80 -22.80
CA PRO A 196 12.21 -4.80 -21.42
C PRO A 196 11.02 -5.74 -21.17
N GLN A 197 10.11 -5.88 -22.13
CA GLN A 197 8.97 -6.80 -22.06
C GLN A 197 9.44 -8.25 -21.99
N ILE A 198 10.35 -8.62 -22.91
CA ILE A 198 10.94 -9.96 -22.97
C ILE A 198 11.73 -10.24 -21.69
N THR A 199 12.53 -9.26 -21.23
CA THR A 199 13.29 -9.37 -19.98
C THR A 199 12.37 -9.60 -18.78
N ALA A 200 11.26 -8.88 -18.66
CA ALA A 200 10.30 -9.05 -17.56
C ALA A 200 9.71 -10.48 -17.55
N MET A 201 9.29 -10.99 -18.72
CA MET A 201 8.78 -12.35 -18.85
C MET A 201 9.84 -13.42 -18.50
N ASP A 202 11.07 -13.25 -19.00
CA ASP A 202 12.17 -14.19 -18.73
C ASP A 202 12.52 -14.22 -17.25
N LEU A 203 12.60 -13.07 -16.58
CA LEU A 203 12.86 -12.98 -15.16
C LEU A 203 11.82 -13.72 -14.32
N VAL A 204 10.52 -13.60 -14.66
CA VAL A 204 9.45 -14.34 -13.98
C VAL A 204 9.61 -15.85 -14.18
N ILE A 205 9.91 -16.30 -15.40
CA ILE A 205 10.12 -17.71 -15.73
C ILE A 205 11.33 -18.29 -14.96
N GLU A 206 12.43 -17.56 -14.95
CA GLU A 206 13.70 -17.99 -14.31
C GLU A 206 13.63 -17.97 -12.78
N ASP A 207 12.92 -16.97 -12.22
CA ASP A 207 12.72 -16.85 -10.77
C ASP A 207 11.63 -17.79 -10.26
N ASN A 208 10.75 -18.23 -11.14
CA ASN A 208 9.56 -19.02 -10.81
C ASN A 208 8.74 -18.37 -9.66
N SER A 209 8.61 -17.07 -9.69
CA SER A 209 7.83 -16.29 -8.73
C SER A 209 7.38 -14.96 -9.33
N ARG A 210 6.47 -14.25 -8.64
CA ARG A 210 6.05 -12.90 -9.00
C ARG A 210 6.97 -11.81 -8.44
N PHE A 211 8.13 -12.09 -7.96
CA PHE A 211 9.05 -11.25 -7.19
C PHE A 211 8.73 -9.73 -7.15
N ASP A 212 9.20 -9.04 -6.11
CA ASP A 212 8.83 -7.66 -5.82
C ASP A 212 9.67 -6.65 -6.64
N ALA A 213 9.02 -5.56 -7.02
CA ALA A 213 9.64 -4.40 -7.65
C ALA A 213 9.10 -3.09 -7.08
N VAL A 214 9.88 -2.02 -7.19
CA VAL A 214 9.46 -0.65 -6.90
C VAL A 214 9.19 0.07 -8.21
N PHE A 215 8.08 0.81 -8.26
CA PHE A 215 7.60 1.51 -9.45
C PHE A 215 7.55 3.01 -9.20
N PHE A 216 8.38 3.78 -9.88
CA PHE A 216 8.42 5.24 -9.81
C PHE A 216 7.33 5.84 -10.71
N LEU A 217 6.10 5.92 -10.21
CA LEU A 217 4.90 6.32 -10.97
C LEU A 217 4.08 7.44 -10.31
N MET A 218 4.51 7.95 -9.16
CA MET A 218 3.85 9.02 -8.42
C MET A 218 4.65 10.33 -8.50
N SER A 219 4.09 11.44 -7.98
CA SER A 219 4.80 12.72 -7.85
C SER A 219 4.85 13.23 -6.43
N GLU A 220 5.96 13.87 -6.06
CA GLU A 220 6.12 14.53 -4.76
C GLU A 220 5.12 15.68 -4.58
N GLU A 221 4.76 16.39 -5.67
CA GLU A 221 3.72 17.42 -5.64
C GLU A 221 2.37 16.85 -5.17
N ASN A 222 1.98 15.68 -5.71
CA ASN A 222 0.75 15.03 -5.31
C ASN A 222 0.82 14.48 -3.88
N VAL A 223 1.98 13.98 -3.43
CA VAL A 223 2.20 13.62 -2.02
C VAL A 223 1.95 14.84 -1.12
N LEU A 224 2.50 16.01 -1.45
CA LEU A 224 2.27 17.25 -0.70
C LEU A 224 0.81 17.70 -0.70
N LYS A 225 0.10 17.57 -1.83
CA LYS A 225 -1.35 17.86 -1.91
C LYS A 225 -2.16 16.96 -0.96
N GLN A 226 -1.86 15.67 -0.92
CA GLN A 226 -2.49 14.71 -0.02
C GLN A 226 -2.17 14.99 1.45
N ILE A 227 -0.94 15.39 1.77
CA ILE A 227 -0.54 15.79 3.13
C ILE A 227 -1.39 16.98 3.64
N LYS A 228 -1.83 17.86 2.77
CA LYS A 228 -2.68 18.99 3.13
C LYS A 228 -4.17 18.63 3.38
N LYS A 229 -4.60 17.40 3.06
CA LYS A 229 -5.98 16.94 3.27
C LYS A 229 -6.17 16.32 4.66
N PRO A 230 -6.92 16.95 5.59
CA PRO A 230 -6.98 16.51 7.00
C PRO A 230 -7.72 15.18 7.23
N TRP A 231 -8.43 14.68 6.24
CA TRP A 231 -9.16 13.41 6.28
C TRP A 231 -8.36 12.21 5.76
N ILE A 232 -7.15 12.42 5.24
CA ILE A 232 -6.24 11.34 4.82
C ILE A 232 -5.35 10.96 6.01
N SER A 233 -5.36 9.69 6.42
CA SER A 233 -4.45 9.15 7.44
C SER A 233 -3.12 8.70 6.82
N PHE A 234 -2.11 8.46 7.65
CA PHE A 234 -0.83 7.91 7.20
C PHE A 234 -0.76 6.43 7.51
N GLY A 235 -0.37 5.63 6.51
CA GLY A 235 -0.07 4.21 6.60
C GLY A 235 1.26 3.90 5.92
N SER A 236 1.95 2.83 6.30
CA SER A 236 3.22 2.45 5.68
C SER A 236 3.03 1.66 4.39
N ASP A 237 1.90 1.00 4.23
CA ASP A 237 1.66 0.01 3.16
C ASP A 237 2.79 -1.03 3.09
N ALA A 238 3.27 -1.47 4.26
CA ALA A 238 4.38 -2.39 4.41
C ALA A 238 4.23 -3.28 5.66
N GLY A 239 4.83 -4.45 5.61
CA GLY A 239 4.95 -5.33 6.77
C GLY A 239 5.95 -4.80 7.80
N ALA A 240 5.82 -5.24 9.04
CA ALA A 240 6.80 -5.02 10.09
C ALA A 240 7.95 -6.02 9.93
N ILE A 241 9.04 -5.59 9.31
CA ILE A 241 10.22 -6.42 9.03
C ILE A 241 11.45 -5.86 9.74
N ALA A 242 12.30 -6.76 10.25
CA ALA A 242 13.59 -6.37 10.83
C ALA A 242 14.61 -6.02 9.73
N ASN A 243 15.63 -5.24 10.08
CA ASN A 243 16.73 -4.92 9.16
C ASN A 243 17.90 -5.92 9.30
N GLU A 244 17.59 -7.17 9.59
CA GLU A 244 18.55 -8.26 9.81
C GLU A 244 18.01 -9.63 9.38
N GLY A 245 18.87 -10.63 9.39
CA GLY A 245 18.51 -12.02 9.07
C GLY A 245 18.00 -12.15 7.63
N VAL A 246 16.98 -12.97 7.42
CA VAL A 246 16.41 -13.29 6.10
C VAL A 246 15.77 -12.07 5.40
N PHE A 247 15.42 -11.03 6.16
CA PHE A 247 14.74 -9.85 5.62
C PHE A 247 15.67 -8.95 4.78
N ILE A 248 17.00 -8.99 5.02
CA ILE A 248 17.96 -8.19 4.24
C ILE A 248 18.45 -8.92 2.98
N GLU A 249 18.02 -10.15 2.75
CA GLU A 249 18.36 -10.89 1.53
C GLU A 249 17.63 -10.39 0.29
N LYS A 250 16.59 -9.59 0.49
CA LYS A 250 15.80 -8.90 -0.56
C LYS A 250 15.91 -7.40 -0.37
N GLY A 251 15.76 -6.65 -1.45
CA GLY A 251 15.47 -5.23 -1.35
C GLY A 251 14.10 -5.00 -0.73
N ALA A 252 13.85 -3.77 -0.31
CA ALA A 252 12.57 -3.35 0.23
C ALA A 252 12.24 -1.93 -0.26
N HIS A 253 10.98 -1.56 -0.18
CA HIS A 253 10.61 -0.16 -0.33
C HIS A 253 10.96 0.59 0.98
N PRO A 254 11.60 1.79 0.93
CA PRO A 254 11.99 2.52 2.13
C PRO A 254 10.82 2.87 3.06
N ARG A 255 9.58 2.87 2.57
CA ARG A 255 8.37 3.10 3.36
C ARG A 255 8.20 2.11 4.52
N ALA A 256 8.77 0.90 4.40
CA ALA A 256 8.71 -0.11 5.46
C ALA A 256 9.39 0.34 6.76
N TYR A 257 10.42 1.15 6.65
CA TYR A 257 11.21 1.62 7.80
C TYR A 257 11.04 3.10 8.10
N GLY A 258 10.76 3.93 7.07
CA GLY A 258 10.89 5.38 7.18
C GLY A 258 9.58 6.16 7.16
N ASN A 259 8.45 5.58 6.74
CA ASN A 259 7.25 6.35 6.42
C ASN A 259 6.78 7.30 7.54
N PHE A 260 6.64 6.82 8.76
CA PHE A 260 6.12 7.62 9.88
C PHE A 260 7.14 8.67 10.37
N ALA A 261 8.42 8.30 10.42
CA ALA A 261 9.48 9.24 10.77
C ALA A 261 9.62 10.35 9.71
N ARG A 262 9.42 10.02 8.43
CA ARG A 262 9.41 10.99 7.33
C ARG A 262 8.26 12.00 7.45
N VAL A 263 7.09 11.60 7.91
CA VAL A 263 5.98 12.53 8.21
C VAL A 263 6.41 13.55 9.25
N LEU A 264 7.04 13.12 10.33
CA LEU A 264 7.43 13.97 11.45
C LEU A 264 8.66 14.84 11.10
N GLY A 265 9.71 14.24 10.55
CA GLY A 265 10.95 14.92 10.20
C GLY A 265 10.78 15.83 8.97
N LYS A 266 10.63 15.21 7.79
CA LYS A 266 10.62 15.96 6.52
C LYS A 266 9.40 16.89 6.44
N TYR A 267 8.17 16.36 6.55
CA TYR A 267 6.99 17.14 6.20
C TYR A 267 6.48 18.03 7.34
N SER A 268 6.69 17.66 8.60
CA SER A 268 6.28 18.48 9.73
C SER A 268 7.37 19.47 10.17
N ARG A 269 8.57 18.98 10.52
CA ARG A 269 9.65 19.84 11.04
C ARG A 269 10.27 20.68 9.93
N ASP A 270 10.77 20.05 8.85
CA ASP A 270 11.63 20.72 7.87
C ASP A 270 10.82 21.52 6.85
N GLU A 271 9.83 20.93 6.19
CA GLU A 271 9.01 21.57 5.15
C GLU A 271 7.80 22.33 5.70
N LYS A 272 7.40 22.10 6.96
CA LYS A 272 6.21 22.70 7.61
C LYS A 272 4.93 22.56 6.79
N ALA A 273 4.82 21.48 6.02
CA ALA A 273 3.65 21.17 5.21
C ALA A 273 2.43 20.76 6.06
N ILE A 274 2.69 20.26 7.27
CA ILE A 274 1.69 19.85 8.27
C ILE A 274 2.22 20.16 9.67
N SER A 275 1.34 20.56 10.60
CA SER A 275 1.75 20.77 11.99
C SER A 275 2.05 19.43 12.68
N LEU A 276 2.93 19.43 13.70
CA LEU A 276 3.27 18.24 14.48
C LEU A 276 2.01 17.59 15.09
N THR A 277 1.12 18.40 15.67
CA THR A 277 -0.13 17.91 16.26
C THR A 277 -1.02 17.21 15.25
N GLU A 278 -1.15 17.79 14.06
CA GLU A 278 -1.97 17.20 12.99
C GLU A 278 -1.32 15.94 12.39
N ALA A 279 0.01 15.92 12.26
CA ALA A 279 0.76 14.74 11.86
C ALA A 279 0.51 13.57 12.83
N ILE A 280 0.63 13.82 14.15
CA ILE A 280 0.35 12.82 15.18
C ILE A 280 -1.11 12.34 15.12
N ARG A 281 -2.08 13.25 15.05
CA ARG A 281 -3.51 12.89 14.94
C ARG A 281 -3.76 11.94 13.76
N ARG A 282 -3.15 12.21 12.61
CA ARG A 282 -3.34 11.42 11.38
C ARG A 282 -2.56 10.10 11.35
N MET A 283 -1.65 9.88 12.30
CA MET A 283 -0.95 8.61 12.51
C MET A 283 -1.54 7.79 13.66
N THR A 284 -2.45 8.35 14.46
CA THR A 284 -2.95 7.73 15.68
C THR A 284 -4.49 7.74 15.76
N SER A 285 -5.10 8.80 16.26
CA SER A 285 -6.54 8.85 16.52
C SER A 285 -7.40 8.83 15.26
N LEU A 286 -6.94 9.39 14.15
CA LEU A 286 -7.68 9.33 12.89
C LEU A 286 -7.78 7.90 12.33
N PRO A 287 -6.67 7.17 12.10
CA PRO A 287 -6.76 5.79 11.62
C PRO A 287 -7.46 4.86 12.61
N ALA A 288 -7.28 5.05 13.94
CA ALA A 288 -8.03 4.30 14.95
C ALA A 288 -9.55 4.50 14.79
N SER A 289 -9.99 5.74 14.65
CA SER A 289 -11.40 6.09 14.40
C SER A 289 -11.91 5.52 13.08
N ASN A 290 -11.13 5.66 12.01
CA ASN A 290 -11.46 5.08 10.71
C ASN A 290 -11.59 3.56 10.79
N ALA A 291 -10.74 2.89 11.56
CA ALA A 291 -10.79 1.46 11.80
C ALA A 291 -11.87 1.02 12.82
N GLY A 292 -12.52 1.97 13.53
CA GLY A 292 -13.50 1.67 14.59
C GLY A 292 -12.88 1.12 15.87
N ILE A 293 -11.64 1.51 16.13
CA ILE A 293 -10.89 1.16 17.35
C ILE A 293 -11.00 2.37 18.28
N TYR A 294 -11.72 2.25 19.40
CA TYR A 294 -12.10 3.39 20.22
C TYR A 294 -11.35 3.50 21.55
N ASP A 295 -10.50 2.54 21.87
CA ASP A 295 -9.74 2.44 23.10
C ASP A 295 -8.21 2.59 22.90
N ARG A 296 -7.79 3.04 21.70
CA ARG A 296 -6.40 3.27 21.30
C ARG A 296 -6.25 4.57 20.51
N GLY A 297 -5.02 4.96 20.22
CA GLY A 297 -4.71 6.12 19.38
C GLY A 297 -4.81 7.48 20.06
N GLN A 298 -5.02 7.52 21.38
CA GLN A 298 -5.04 8.74 22.20
C GLN A 298 -4.45 8.48 23.59
N LEU A 299 -3.77 9.46 24.15
CA LEU A 299 -3.36 9.47 25.56
C LEU A 299 -4.56 9.89 26.41
N LYS A 300 -5.35 8.91 26.85
CA LYS A 300 -6.58 9.11 27.59
C LYS A 300 -6.69 8.05 28.69
N LYS A 301 -7.30 8.43 29.85
CA LYS A 301 -7.57 7.49 30.94
C LYS A 301 -8.39 6.30 30.39
N ASP A 302 -8.05 5.11 30.85
CA ASP A 302 -8.70 3.84 30.51
C ASP A 302 -8.48 3.36 29.04
N TYR A 303 -7.59 4.03 28.26
CA TYR A 303 -7.13 3.55 26.97
C TYR A 303 -5.88 2.67 27.13
N TYR A 304 -5.68 1.75 26.20
CA TYR A 304 -4.44 0.98 26.14
C TYR A 304 -3.24 1.91 25.96
N ALA A 305 -2.20 1.66 26.71
CA ALA A 305 -0.99 2.48 26.71
C ALA A 305 -0.07 2.07 25.54
N ASP A 306 -0.44 2.49 24.33
CA ASP A 306 0.41 2.44 23.14
C ASP A 306 1.06 3.81 22.99
N ILE A 307 2.33 3.93 23.41
CA ILE A 307 3.01 5.22 23.58
C ILE A 307 4.34 5.19 22.84
N VAL A 308 4.60 6.25 22.07
CA VAL A 308 5.89 6.51 21.44
C VAL A 308 6.51 7.76 22.06
N VAL A 309 7.76 7.66 22.49
CA VAL A 309 8.59 8.79 22.92
C VAL A 309 9.64 9.02 21.85
N PHE A 310 9.70 10.22 21.31
CA PHE A 310 10.64 10.58 20.24
C PHE A 310 11.17 12.01 20.41
N ASP A 311 12.34 12.27 19.88
CA ASP A 311 12.90 13.61 19.79
C ASP A 311 12.42 14.28 18.49
N PRO A 312 11.63 15.38 18.56
CA PRO A 312 11.12 16.07 17.38
C PRO A 312 12.23 16.75 16.56
N GLU A 313 13.38 17.07 17.15
CA GLU A 313 14.51 17.69 16.44
C GLU A 313 15.35 16.65 15.68
N GLU A 314 15.38 15.39 16.15
CA GLU A 314 16.19 14.33 15.57
C GLU A 314 15.39 13.37 14.68
N ILE A 315 14.08 13.25 14.88
CA ILE A 315 13.24 12.25 14.15
C ILE A 315 13.41 12.38 12.64
N ALA A 316 13.87 11.30 12.00
CA ALA A 316 14.07 11.27 10.55
C ALA A 316 14.05 9.83 10.00
N ASP A 317 13.63 9.68 8.75
CA ASP A 317 13.85 8.46 7.97
C ASP A 317 15.31 8.39 7.50
N ARG A 318 15.84 7.16 7.45
CA ARG A 318 17.19 6.86 6.94
C ARG A 318 17.14 5.95 5.72
N ALA A 319 16.03 5.23 5.57
CA ALA A 319 15.84 4.30 4.47
C ALA A 319 15.74 5.04 3.13
N THR A 320 16.51 4.58 2.15
CA THR A 320 16.47 5.06 0.75
C THR A 320 16.18 3.89 -0.18
N PHE A 321 15.91 4.16 -1.46
CA PHE A 321 15.70 3.09 -2.46
C PHE A 321 16.98 2.26 -2.69
N GLU A 322 18.15 2.87 -2.53
CA GLU A 322 19.46 2.20 -2.66
C GLU A 322 19.84 1.45 -1.39
N LYS A 323 19.44 1.95 -0.22
CA LYS A 323 19.73 1.38 1.10
C LYS A 323 18.47 1.34 1.96
N PRO A 324 17.52 0.43 1.66
CA PRO A 324 16.20 0.45 2.30
C PRO A 324 16.20 -0.06 3.75
N HIS A 325 17.12 -0.97 4.11
CA HIS A 325 17.15 -1.63 5.42
C HIS A 325 17.81 -0.77 6.50
N GLN A 326 17.22 0.39 6.77
CA GLN A 326 17.70 1.32 7.79
C GLN A 326 16.54 1.77 8.66
N TYR A 327 16.64 1.54 9.96
CA TYR A 327 15.68 2.08 10.92
C TYR A 327 15.71 3.61 10.95
N ALA A 328 14.58 4.21 11.26
CA ALA A 328 14.47 5.63 11.55
C ALA A 328 15.30 6.00 12.80
N VAL A 329 15.67 7.26 12.92
CA VAL A 329 16.33 7.81 14.11
C VAL A 329 15.38 8.71 14.89
N GLY A 330 15.74 9.06 16.14
CA GLY A 330 14.97 9.96 17.00
C GLY A 330 13.78 9.28 17.72
N VAL A 331 13.55 7.97 17.56
CA VAL A 331 12.59 7.22 18.39
C VAL A 331 13.33 6.63 19.59
N GLU A 332 13.00 7.11 20.80
CA GLU A 332 13.67 6.72 22.03
C GLU A 332 13.01 5.51 22.68
N HIS A 333 11.69 5.57 22.89
CA HIS A 333 10.96 4.52 23.59
C HIS A 333 9.64 4.22 22.88
N VAL A 334 9.25 2.94 22.86
CA VAL A 334 7.92 2.50 22.42
C VAL A 334 7.35 1.55 23.45
N PHE A 335 6.09 1.80 23.80
CA PHE A 335 5.29 0.94 24.65
C PHE A 335 4.08 0.44 23.87
N VAL A 336 3.77 -0.84 24.02
CA VAL A 336 2.58 -1.48 23.46
C VAL A 336 1.83 -2.15 24.60
N ASN A 337 0.57 -1.83 24.77
CA ASN A 337 -0.24 -2.31 25.89
C ASN A 337 0.42 -2.08 27.26
N GLY A 338 1.15 -0.97 27.45
CA GLY A 338 1.85 -0.60 28.67
C GLY A 338 3.20 -1.28 28.90
N ILE A 339 3.64 -2.17 28.00
CA ILE A 339 4.93 -2.87 28.09
C ILE A 339 5.92 -2.26 27.11
N GLN A 340 7.11 -1.92 27.58
CA GLN A 340 8.16 -1.34 26.74
C GLN A 340 8.72 -2.35 25.76
N VAL A 341 8.59 -2.06 24.45
CA VAL A 341 9.09 -2.89 23.35
C VAL A 341 10.33 -2.32 22.69
N LEU A 342 10.56 -1.00 22.82
CA LEU A 342 11.78 -0.32 22.35
C LEU A 342 12.35 0.55 23.46
N ASN A 343 13.65 0.44 23.71
CA ASN A 343 14.38 1.22 24.70
C ASN A 343 15.66 1.78 24.07
N HIS A 344 15.78 3.12 23.97
CA HIS A 344 16.85 3.83 23.28
C HIS A 344 17.19 3.19 21.92
N GLY A 345 16.17 3.03 21.08
CA GLY A 345 16.30 2.48 19.72
C GLY A 345 16.56 0.97 19.64
N LYS A 346 16.59 0.24 20.77
CA LYS A 346 16.82 -1.21 20.82
C LYS A 346 15.56 -1.96 21.23
N HIS A 347 15.20 -2.99 20.47
CA HIS A 347 14.08 -3.88 20.79
C HIS A 347 14.39 -4.65 22.08
N THR A 348 13.41 -4.70 23.00
CA THR A 348 13.59 -5.33 24.34
C THR A 348 13.39 -6.84 24.33
N GLY A 349 12.82 -7.39 23.26
CA GLY A 349 12.40 -8.80 23.17
C GLY A 349 10.97 -9.03 23.66
N ALA A 350 10.31 -8.04 24.25
CA ALA A 350 8.93 -8.18 24.70
C ALA A 350 7.95 -8.20 23.50
N LEU A 351 6.93 -9.06 23.58
CA LEU A 351 5.90 -9.25 22.54
C LEU A 351 4.49 -9.09 23.14
N PRO A 352 4.10 -7.90 23.61
CA PRO A 352 2.83 -7.64 24.28
C PRO A 352 1.66 -7.38 23.32
N GLY A 353 1.82 -7.63 22.03
CA GLY A 353 0.78 -7.44 21.04
C GLY A 353 -0.51 -8.22 21.34
N MET A 354 -1.65 -7.63 21.05
CA MET A 354 -2.97 -8.23 21.23
C MET A 354 -3.76 -8.20 19.93
N VAL A 355 -4.66 -9.17 19.75
CA VAL A 355 -5.62 -9.14 18.64
C VAL A 355 -6.67 -8.08 18.94
N VAL A 356 -6.79 -7.08 18.05
CA VAL A 356 -7.85 -6.08 18.09
C VAL A 356 -9.06 -6.63 17.34
N ARG A 357 -10.20 -6.74 18.04
CA ARG A 357 -11.43 -7.32 17.50
C ARG A 357 -12.33 -6.25 16.89
N GLY A 358 -12.98 -6.61 15.80
CA GLY A 358 -13.97 -5.76 15.14
C GLY A 358 -15.32 -5.71 15.87
N PRO A 359 -16.23 -4.84 15.39
CA PRO A 359 -17.48 -4.51 16.12
C PRO A 359 -18.48 -5.67 16.19
N GLY A 360 -18.32 -6.70 15.38
CA GLY A 360 -19.18 -7.91 15.43
C GLY A 360 -18.74 -8.97 16.45
N TRP A 361 -17.61 -8.73 17.15
CA TRP A 361 -17.09 -9.65 18.16
C TRP A 361 -17.97 -9.68 19.42
N SER A 362 -18.50 -10.84 19.75
CA SER A 362 -19.37 -11.06 20.95
C SER A 362 -18.74 -11.97 22.01
N GLY A 363 -17.49 -12.37 21.84
CA GLY A 363 -16.83 -13.40 22.66
C GLY A 363 -16.71 -14.72 21.92
N TRP A 364 -15.95 -15.66 22.47
CA TRP A 364 -15.96 -17.04 22.02
C TRP A 364 -17.26 -17.68 22.52
N ASP A 365 -17.97 -18.41 21.65
CA ASP A 365 -19.08 -19.28 22.10
C ASP A 365 -18.47 -20.29 23.07
N THR A 366 -18.82 -20.20 24.34
CA THR A 366 -18.49 -21.25 25.32
C THR A 366 -19.53 -22.34 25.08
N GLU A 367 -19.20 -23.38 24.27
CA GLU A 367 -19.90 -24.64 24.27
C GLU A 367 -19.75 -25.35 25.62
#